data_84f3bff9e923395cc800e3014ea2db47
#
_entry.id   84f3bff9e923395cc800e3014ea2db47
#
_cell.length_a   1.000
_cell.length_b   1.000
_cell.length_c   1.000
_cell.angle_alpha   90.00
_cell.angle_beta   90.00
_cell.angle_gamma   90.00
#
_symmetry.space_group_name_H-M   'P 1'
#
loop_
_entity.id
_entity.type
_entity.pdbx_description
1 polymer ?
#
loop_
_entity_poly.entity_id
_entity_poly.type
_entity_poly.pdbx_seq_one_letter_code
_entity_poly.pdbx_strand_id
1 'polypeptide(L)'
;MTASALSQTDVFVLDTSALLRLYLADGPLPPSLEPALQRGCTGDALLLVPDLCLLECASVLLKQVQRELLGVDECRAILADVLQLPLRPTSSSELAAEALDQALVLSLSVYDASYLALALKHGARLITADKQLAKAAASLGCLAEP
;
A
#
# COMPACT_ATOMS: atom_id res chain seq x y z
N MET A 1 -32.01 15.30 -18.47
CA MET A 1 -31.02 15.68 -17.41
C MET A 1 -30.27 14.47 -16.99
N THR A 2 -29.09 14.35 -17.48
CA THR A 2 -28.16 13.36 -16.97
C THR A 2 -27.78 13.78 -15.55
N ALA A 3 -28.18 12.99 -14.57
CA ALA A 3 -27.56 13.08 -13.26
C ALA A 3 -26.05 13.06 -13.51
N SER A 4 -25.33 14.13 -13.14
CA SER A 4 -23.88 14.09 -13.15
C SER A 4 -23.51 12.87 -12.34
N ALA A 5 -22.94 11.86 -12.99
CA ALA A 5 -22.32 10.79 -12.27
C ALA A 5 -21.34 11.47 -11.32
N LEU A 6 -21.66 11.49 -10.03
CA LEU A 6 -20.69 11.82 -9.01
C LEU A 6 -19.56 10.87 -9.31
N SER A 7 -18.43 11.40 -9.82
CA SER A 7 -17.26 10.60 -10.08
C SER A 7 -16.93 9.93 -8.76
N GLN A 8 -17.12 8.62 -8.71
CA GLN A 8 -16.73 7.86 -7.53
C GLN A 8 -15.24 8.14 -7.32
N THR A 9 -14.91 8.68 -6.17
CA THR A 9 -13.52 8.87 -5.79
C THR A 9 -12.84 7.51 -5.84
N ASP A 10 -11.82 7.38 -6.66
CA ASP A 10 -11.04 6.14 -6.71
C ASP A 10 -10.35 5.90 -5.38
N VAL A 11 -10.33 4.64 -4.98
CA VAL A 11 -9.72 4.20 -3.73
C VAL A 11 -8.61 3.23 -4.06
N PHE A 12 -7.42 3.49 -3.54
CA PHE A 12 -6.26 2.63 -3.68
C PHE A 12 -5.76 2.20 -2.32
N VAL A 13 -5.25 0.98 -2.25
CA VAL A 13 -4.47 0.49 -1.10
C VAL A 13 -3.02 0.39 -1.55
N LEU A 14 -2.13 0.98 -0.78
CA LEU A 14 -0.69 0.96 -1.05
C LEU A 14 -0.01 0.06 -0.02
N ASP A 15 0.85 -0.85 -0.46
CA ASP A 15 1.63 -1.63 0.47
C ASP A 15 3.02 -1.02 0.70
N THR A 16 3.71 -1.55 1.72
CA THR A 16 5.05 -1.10 2.10
C THR A 16 6.04 -1.19 0.94
N SER A 17 5.97 -2.27 0.15
CA SER A 17 6.89 -2.47 -0.97
C SER A 17 6.73 -1.40 -2.04
N ALA A 18 5.49 -1.01 -2.35
CA ALA A 18 5.22 0.05 -3.31
C ALA A 18 5.70 1.41 -2.81
N LEU A 19 5.36 1.76 -1.57
CA LEU A 19 5.75 3.04 -0.98
C LEU A 19 7.26 3.22 -0.95
N LEU A 20 7.99 2.21 -0.48
CA LEU A 20 9.44 2.30 -0.36
C LEU A 20 10.17 2.23 -1.70
N ARG A 21 9.51 1.73 -2.74
CA ARG A 21 10.08 1.75 -4.10
C ARG A 21 10.31 3.18 -4.61
N LEU A 22 9.60 4.16 -4.07
CA LEU A 22 9.82 5.58 -4.37
C LEU A 22 11.19 6.08 -3.91
N TYR A 23 11.76 5.47 -2.89
CA TYR A 23 12.96 5.94 -2.20
C TYR A 23 14.15 5.00 -2.35
N LEU A 24 13.89 3.70 -2.44
CA LEU A 24 14.90 2.66 -2.54
C LEU A 24 14.98 2.14 -3.97
N ALA A 25 16.20 2.05 -4.51
CA ALA A 25 16.43 1.64 -5.90
C ALA A 25 16.40 0.11 -6.06
N ASP A 26 15.32 -0.53 -5.59
CA ASP A 26 15.17 -2.00 -5.55
C ASP A 26 14.57 -2.59 -6.83
N GLY A 27 14.16 -1.74 -7.77
CA GLY A 27 13.51 -2.18 -9.00
C GLY A 27 12.55 -1.13 -9.55
N PRO A 28 11.79 -1.48 -10.60
CA PRO A 28 10.88 -0.53 -11.23
C PRO A 28 9.70 -0.17 -10.32
N LEU A 29 9.21 1.06 -10.45
CA LEU A 29 7.97 1.49 -9.79
C LEU A 29 6.77 0.77 -10.39
N PRO A 30 5.79 0.35 -9.59
CA PRO A 30 4.49 -0.04 -10.13
C PRO A 30 3.92 1.10 -10.97
N PRO A 31 3.45 0.84 -12.21
CA PRO A 31 3.02 1.91 -13.11
C PRO A 31 1.89 2.79 -12.59
N SER A 32 1.04 2.24 -11.74
CA SER A 32 -0.10 2.94 -11.14
C SER A 32 0.26 3.80 -9.92
N LEU A 33 1.47 3.68 -9.38
CA LEU A 33 1.84 4.28 -8.09
C LEU A 33 1.89 5.81 -8.16
N GLU A 34 2.68 6.38 -9.07
CA GLU A 34 2.83 7.83 -9.16
C GLU A 34 1.51 8.54 -9.50
N PRO A 35 0.73 8.05 -10.49
CA PRO A 35 -0.57 8.64 -10.75
C PRO A 35 -1.53 8.60 -9.56
N ALA A 36 -1.55 7.50 -8.81
CA ALA A 36 -2.39 7.38 -7.61
C ALA A 36 -1.96 8.37 -6.52
N LEU A 37 -0.65 8.51 -6.29
CA LEU A 37 -0.13 9.47 -5.30
C LEU A 37 -0.48 10.91 -5.67
N GLN A 38 -0.32 11.29 -6.94
CA GLN A 38 -0.70 12.62 -7.42
C GLN A 38 -2.18 12.89 -7.19
N ARG A 39 -3.04 11.93 -7.51
CA ARG A 39 -4.48 12.05 -7.30
C ARG A 39 -4.85 12.08 -5.82
N GLY A 40 -4.11 11.37 -4.98
CA GLY A 40 -4.26 11.44 -3.52
C GLY A 40 -3.93 12.82 -2.98
N CYS A 41 -2.89 13.45 -3.49
CA CYS A 41 -2.47 14.80 -3.08
C CYS A 41 -3.50 15.88 -3.50
N THR A 42 -4.18 15.70 -4.61
CA THR A 42 -5.19 16.65 -5.11
C THR A 42 -6.59 16.38 -4.56
N GLY A 43 -6.78 15.30 -3.80
CA GLY A 43 -8.09 14.90 -3.27
C GLY A 43 -8.96 14.11 -4.25
N ASP A 44 -8.43 13.73 -5.41
CA ASP A 44 -9.16 12.98 -6.45
C ASP A 44 -9.13 11.47 -6.21
N ALA A 45 -8.35 11.00 -5.26
CA ALA A 45 -8.28 9.61 -4.86
C ALA A 45 -8.07 9.50 -3.35
N LEU A 46 -8.52 8.40 -2.77
CA LEU A 46 -8.22 8.01 -1.39
C LEU A 46 -7.11 6.97 -1.40
N LEU A 47 -6.11 7.16 -0.56
CA LEU A 47 -4.98 6.25 -0.40
C LEU A 47 -5.05 5.61 0.98
N LEU A 48 -5.38 4.34 1.02
CA LEU A 48 -5.58 3.60 2.27
C LEU A 48 -4.39 2.70 2.55
N VAL A 49 -4.06 2.55 3.81
CA VAL A 49 -3.06 1.60 4.29
C VAL A 49 -3.56 0.96 5.59
N PRO A 50 -3.20 -0.30 5.87
CA PRO A 50 -3.32 -0.81 7.23
C PRO A 50 -2.45 0.04 8.16
N ASP A 51 -2.86 0.27 9.40
CA ASP A 51 -2.09 1.08 10.34
C ASP A 51 -0.67 0.52 10.58
N LEU A 52 -0.50 -0.80 10.45
CA LEU A 52 0.79 -1.46 10.54
C LEU A 52 1.79 -1.04 9.45
N CYS A 53 1.32 -0.54 8.31
CA CYS A 53 2.17 -0.18 7.17
C CYS A 53 3.29 0.79 7.54
N LEU A 54 3.01 1.78 8.38
CA LEU A 54 4.00 2.77 8.78
C LEU A 54 5.13 2.15 9.60
N LEU A 55 4.81 1.20 10.49
CA LEU A 55 5.83 0.45 11.23
C LEU A 55 6.58 -0.53 10.33
N GLU A 56 5.92 -1.12 9.36
CA GLU A 56 6.60 -1.95 8.37
C GLU A 56 7.62 -1.14 7.55
N CYS A 57 7.26 0.08 7.14
CA CYS A 57 8.19 0.98 6.46
C CYS A 57 9.42 1.27 7.34
N ALA A 58 9.20 1.61 8.60
CA ALA A 58 10.29 1.84 9.54
C ALA A 58 11.18 0.59 9.71
N SER A 59 10.57 -0.59 9.77
CA SER A 59 11.29 -1.85 9.90
C SER A 59 12.17 -2.15 8.69
N VAL A 60 11.66 -1.94 7.47
CA VAL A 60 12.44 -2.13 6.25
C VAL A 60 13.61 -1.15 6.19
N LEU A 61 13.37 0.12 6.52
CA LEU A 61 14.41 1.15 6.54
C LEU A 61 15.51 0.82 7.56
N LEU A 62 15.13 0.33 8.74
CA LEU A 62 16.09 -0.12 9.75
C LEU A 62 17.00 -1.22 9.20
N LYS A 63 16.44 -2.21 8.51
CA LYS A 63 17.22 -3.29 7.90
C LYS A 63 18.19 -2.78 6.84
N GLN A 64 17.80 -1.77 6.06
CA GLN A 64 18.70 -1.13 5.09
C GLN A 64 19.90 -0.48 5.78
N VAL A 65 19.69 0.18 6.91
CA VAL A 65 20.78 0.78 7.71
C VAL A 65 21.67 -0.33 8.29
N GLN A 66 21.09 -1.37 8.85
CA GLN A 66 21.82 -2.50 9.43
C GLN A 66 22.68 -3.25 8.40
N ARG A 67 22.24 -3.27 7.14
CA ARG A 67 22.99 -3.85 6.02
C ARG A 67 23.96 -2.86 5.36
N GLU A 68 24.10 -1.68 5.94
CA GLU A 68 24.98 -0.62 5.42
C GLU A 68 24.64 -0.16 4.00
N LEU A 69 23.37 -0.30 3.60
CA LEU A 69 22.86 0.13 2.29
C LEU A 69 22.26 1.55 2.33
N LEU A 70 22.04 2.08 3.53
CA LEU A 70 21.38 3.36 3.74
C LEU A 70 21.99 4.05 4.97
N GLY A 71 22.24 5.35 4.89
CA GLY A 71 22.70 6.14 6.04
C GLY A 71 21.56 6.42 7.02
N VAL A 72 21.93 6.68 8.28
CA VAL A 72 20.93 6.95 9.34
C VAL A 72 20.10 8.20 9.06
N ASP A 73 20.74 9.27 8.62
CA ASP A 73 20.03 10.54 8.34
C ASP A 73 19.11 10.39 7.13
N GLU A 74 19.56 9.70 6.10
CA GLU A 74 18.75 9.40 4.94
C GLU A 74 17.53 8.51 5.31
N CYS A 75 17.76 7.51 6.16
CA CYS A 75 16.70 6.65 6.69
C CYS A 75 15.60 7.47 7.38
N ARG A 76 15.99 8.39 8.25
CA ARG A 76 15.05 9.28 8.95
C ARG A 76 14.31 10.20 7.99
N ALA A 77 15.01 10.75 6.99
CA ALA A 77 14.40 11.63 5.99
C ALA A 77 13.36 10.88 5.15
N ILE A 78 13.63 9.65 4.74
CA ILE A 78 12.68 8.83 3.99
C ILE A 78 11.42 8.57 4.83
N LEU A 79 11.57 8.17 6.08
CA LEU A 79 10.42 7.93 6.94
C LEU A 79 9.59 9.21 7.14
N ALA A 80 10.25 10.35 7.33
CA ALA A 80 9.57 11.62 7.45
C ALA A 80 8.72 11.95 6.21
N ASP A 81 9.25 11.69 5.02
CA ASP A 81 8.53 11.88 3.77
C ASP A 81 7.32 10.96 3.65
N VAL A 82 7.49 9.68 3.99
CA VAL A 82 6.38 8.70 3.98
C VAL A 82 5.26 9.14 4.91
N LEU A 83 5.60 9.64 6.11
CA LEU A 83 4.62 10.10 7.09
C LEU A 83 3.86 11.36 6.63
N GLN A 84 4.36 12.09 5.65
CA GLN A 84 3.68 13.26 5.07
C GLN A 84 2.82 12.94 3.86
N LEU A 85 2.88 11.73 3.34
CA LEU A 85 2.01 11.32 2.25
C LEU A 85 0.54 11.31 2.71
N PRO A 86 -0.42 11.59 1.82
CA PRO A 86 -1.84 11.64 2.18
C PRO A 86 -2.44 10.25 2.37
N LEU A 87 -1.83 9.44 3.22
CA LEU A 87 -2.26 8.09 3.54
C LEU A 87 -3.28 8.10 4.67
N ARG A 88 -4.29 7.24 4.56
CA ARG A 88 -5.32 7.06 5.60
C ARG A 88 -5.18 5.68 6.21
N PRO A 89 -4.68 5.57 7.44
CA PRO A 89 -4.55 4.28 8.12
C PRO A 89 -5.90 3.71 8.52
N THR A 90 -6.04 2.40 8.35
CA THR A 90 -7.17 1.61 8.87
C THR A 90 -6.67 0.74 10.01
N SER A 91 -7.45 0.68 11.09
CA SER A 91 -7.10 -0.04 12.30
C SER A 91 -6.98 -1.54 12.07
N SER A 92 -5.98 -2.16 12.68
CA SER A 92 -5.80 -3.62 12.67
C SER A 92 -7.02 -4.36 13.23
N SER A 93 -7.74 -3.77 14.18
CA SER A 93 -8.96 -4.38 14.75
C SER A 93 -10.08 -4.54 13.72
N GLU A 94 -10.10 -3.68 12.70
CA GLU A 94 -11.08 -3.77 11.62
C GLU A 94 -10.69 -4.77 10.53
N LEU A 95 -9.41 -5.15 10.44
CA LEU A 95 -8.89 -5.99 9.36
C LEU A 95 -8.55 -7.41 9.79
N ALA A 96 -8.34 -7.66 11.08
CA ALA A 96 -7.71 -8.88 11.57
C ALA A 96 -8.47 -10.16 11.18
N ALA A 97 -9.80 -10.18 11.34
CA ALA A 97 -10.59 -11.38 11.06
C ALA A 97 -10.55 -11.73 9.57
N GLU A 98 -10.78 -10.76 8.69
CA GLU A 98 -10.75 -10.97 7.24
C GLU A 98 -9.34 -11.29 6.76
N ALA A 99 -8.31 -10.64 7.31
CA ALA A 99 -6.92 -10.92 6.98
C ALA A 99 -6.55 -12.36 7.35
N LEU A 100 -7.01 -12.86 8.49
CA LEU A 100 -6.80 -14.26 8.86
C LEU A 100 -7.44 -15.22 7.86
N ASP A 101 -8.68 -14.97 7.47
CA ASP A 101 -9.38 -15.80 6.50
C ASP A 101 -8.67 -15.81 5.14
N GLN A 102 -8.24 -14.66 4.65
CA GLN A 102 -7.50 -14.55 3.40
C GLN A 102 -6.13 -15.25 3.49
N ALA A 103 -5.44 -15.10 4.61
CA ALA A 103 -4.15 -15.76 4.83
C ALA A 103 -4.28 -17.30 4.78
N LEU A 104 -5.34 -17.84 5.39
CA LEU A 104 -5.61 -19.27 5.38
C LEU A 104 -5.88 -19.81 3.97
N VAL A 105 -6.65 -19.05 3.16
CA VAL A 105 -7.01 -19.47 1.81
C VAL A 105 -5.85 -19.31 0.83
N LEU A 106 -5.10 -18.21 0.93
CA LEU A 106 -4.09 -17.82 -0.07
C LEU A 106 -2.67 -18.17 0.33
N SER A 107 -2.46 -18.77 1.50
CA SER A 107 -1.12 -19.10 2.02
C SER A 107 -0.20 -17.88 2.10
N LEU A 108 -0.75 -16.75 2.51
CA LEU A 108 -0.01 -15.52 2.76
C LEU A 108 0.21 -15.31 4.27
N SER A 109 1.15 -14.44 4.62
CA SER A 109 1.20 -13.93 5.98
C SER A 109 -0.07 -13.12 6.28
N VAL A 110 -0.44 -13.02 7.55
CA VAL A 110 -1.57 -12.17 7.97
C VAL A 110 -1.30 -10.71 7.62
N TYR A 111 -0.04 -10.28 7.71
CA TYR A 111 0.36 -8.91 7.36
C TYR A 111 0.10 -8.61 5.88
N ASP A 112 0.54 -9.47 4.97
CA ASP A 112 0.26 -9.31 3.54
C ASP A 112 -1.24 -9.41 3.25
N ALA A 113 -1.92 -10.35 3.89
CA ALA A 113 -3.36 -10.51 3.73
C ALA A 113 -4.15 -9.30 4.24
N SER A 114 -3.62 -8.51 5.17
CA SER A 114 -4.28 -7.30 5.66
C SER A 114 -4.47 -6.25 4.54
N TYR A 115 -3.55 -6.17 3.60
CA TYR A 115 -3.69 -5.29 2.44
C TYR A 115 -4.82 -5.75 1.52
N LEU A 116 -4.94 -7.05 1.29
CA LEU A 116 -6.05 -7.61 0.52
C LEU A 116 -7.39 -7.40 1.21
N ALA A 117 -7.44 -7.64 2.51
CA ALA A 117 -8.65 -7.42 3.30
C ALA A 117 -9.11 -5.97 3.21
N LEU A 118 -8.18 -5.01 3.30
CA LEU A 118 -8.48 -3.60 3.18
C LEU A 118 -9.01 -3.24 1.78
N ALA A 119 -8.37 -3.78 0.73
CA ALA A 119 -8.80 -3.54 -0.64
C ALA A 119 -10.21 -4.09 -0.89
N LEU A 120 -10.49 -5.30 -0.44
CA LEU A 120 -11.81 -5.92 -0.61
C LEU A 120 -12.89 -5.18 0.17
N LYS A 121 -12.57 -4.74 1.38
CA LYS A 121 -13.51 -3.99 2.23
C LYS A 121 -14.03 -2.72 1.57
N HIS A 122 -13.18 -2.03 0.83
CA HIS A 122 -13.51 -0.73 0.23
C HIS A 122 -13.71 -0.78 -1.28
N GLY A 123 -13.69 -1.97 -1.89
CA GLY A 123 -13.71 -2.07 -3.35
C GLY A 123 -12.54 -1.34 -3.99
N ALA A 124 -11.41 -1.30 -3.30
CA ALA A 124 -10.21 -0.59 -3.71
C ALA A 124 -9.30 -1.46 -4.57
N ARG A 125 -8.37 -0.81 -5.26
CA ARG A 125 -7.32 -1.49 -6.01
C ARG A 125 -6.01 -1.43 -5.24
N LEU A 126 -5.33 -2.57 -5.18
CA LEU A 126 -4.04 -2.69 -4.50
C LEU A 126 -2.90 -2.35 -5.44
N ILE A 127 -1.99 -1.50 -4.97
CA ILE A 127 -0.73 -1.18 -5.65
C ILE A 127 0.40 -1.77 -4.82
N THR A 128 1.16 -2.69 -5.43
CA THR A 128 2.24 -3.41 -4.76
C THR A 128 3.40 -3.66 -5.71
N ALA A 129 4.61 -3.70 -5.18
CA ALA A 129 5.80 -4.17 -5.89
C ALA A 129 6.15 -5.63 -5.56
N ASP A 130 5.43 -6.26 -4.64
CA ASP A 130 5.60 -7.65 -4.25
C ASP A 130 4.87 -8.56 -5.24
N LYS A 131 5.60 -9.47 -5.88
CA LYS A 131 5.04 -10.35 -6.93
C LYS A 131 4.01 -11.33 -6.40
N GLN A 132 4.22 -11.87 -5.20
CA GLN A 132 3.30 -12.83 -4.59
C GLN A 132 1.98 -12.14 -4.22
N LEU A 133 2.06 -10.97 -3.61
CA LEU A 133 0.89 -10.18 -3.25
C LEU A 133 0.14 -9.70 -4.49
N ALA A 134 0.86 -9.27 -5.53
CA ALA A 134 0.27 -8.88 -6.81
C ALA A 134 -0.52 -10.04 -7.45
N LYS A 135 0.03 -11.24 -7.42
CA LYS A 135 -0.63 -12.44 -7.94
C LYS A 135 -1.93 -12.73 -7.17
N ALA A 136 -1.89 -12.65 -5.85
CA ALA A 136 -3.06 -12.85 -5.01
C ALA A 136 -4.13 -11.78 -5.28
N ALA A 137 -3.74 -10.51 -5.37
CA ALA A 137 -4.65 -9.42 -5.68
C ALA A 137 -5.29 -9.58 -7.07
N ALA A 138 -4.51 -10.00 -8.06
CA ALA A 138 -5.04 -10.28 -9.41
C ALA A 138 -6.08 -11.39 -9.39
N SER A 139 -5.85 -12.46 -8.63
CA SER A 139 -6.80 -13.57 -8.51
C SER A 139 -8.13 -13.13 -7.86
N LEU A 140 -8.10 -12.11 -7.02
CA LEU A 140 -9.28 -11.54 -6.36
C LEU A 140 -9.89 -10.36 -7.13
N GLY A 141 -9.31 -9.97 -8.26
CA GLY A 141 -9.79 -8.87 -9.08
C GLY A 141 -9.55 -7.48 -8.48
N CYS A 142 -8.62 -7.34 -7.53
CA CYS A 142 -8.34 -6.06 -6.86
C CYS A 142 -6.95 -5.50 -7.12
N LEU A 143 -6.20 -6.05 -8.07
CA LEU A 143 -4.90 -5.49 -8.44
C LEU A 143 -5.08 -4.23 -9.29
N ALA A 144 -4.36 -3.15 -8.96
CA ALA A 144 -4.31 -1.96 -9.81
C ALA A 144 -3.52 -2.28 -11.07
N GLU A 145 -4.12 -1.94 -12.22
CA GLU A 145 -3.48 -2.12 -13.52
C GLU A 145 -2.79 -0.83 -13.97
N PRO A 146 -1.79 -0.96 -14.86
CA PRO A 146 -1.10 0.21 -15.41
C PRO A 146 -2.03 1.18 -16.11
#